data_115043d607dbabf3836a85cbdaaa951c
#
_entry.id   115043d607dbabf3836a85cbdaaa951c
#
_cell.length_a   1.000
_cell.length_b   1.000
_cell.length_c   1.000
_cell.angle_alpha   90.00
_cell.angle_beta   90.00
_cell.angle_gamma   90.00
#
_symmetry.space_group_name_H-M   'P 1'
#
loop_
_entity.id
_entity.type
_entity.pdbx_description
1 polymer ?
#
loop_
_entity_poly.entity_id
_entity_poly.type
_entity_poly.pdbx_seq_one_letter_code
_entity_poly.pdbx_strand_id
1 'polypeptide(L)'
;MKNLFDIKDKVIVITGGCGILGKNIANYLAEQGAKIVILDRVEEAGRELEAELNRKSEALFLVTDVLNKEVLEENKKAILERFGTIDVLLNAAGGNMPGATIAPDKTVLDLDVDAFRKVVDLNLFGTVLPTMVFVDVMAKNKKGAIVNFCSESALRPLTRVVGYGSAKAAIGNYTRYMATELATKFSPELRVNAIVPGF
;
A
#
# COMPACT_ATOMS: atom_id res chain seq x y z
N MET A 1 1.69 -14.56 -28.67
CA MET A 1 1.24 -15.00 -27.32
C MET A 1 0.92 -13.76 -26.48
N LYS A 2 -0.18 -13.77 -25.73
CA LYS A 2 -0.49 -12.67 -24.81
C LYS A 2 0.53 -12.67 -23.68
N ASN A 3 1.23 -11.54 -23.47
CA ASN A 3 2.17 -11.44 -22.37
C ASN A 3 1.37 -11.35 -21.05
N LEU A 4 1.49 -12.35 -20.20
CA LEU A 4 0.77 -12.40 -18.91
C LEU A 4 1.31 -11.37 -17.89
N PHE A 5 2.50 -10.83 -18.14
CA PHE A 5 3.14 -9.82 -17.29
C PHE A 5 2.99 -8.39 -17.85
N ASP A 6 2.19 -8.21 -18.90
CA ASP A 6 1.95 -6.92 -19.49
C ASP A 6 1.07 -6.06 -18.57
N ILE A 7 1.62 -4.93 -18.14
CA ILE A 7 0.97 -3.94 -17.29
C ILE A 7 0.76 -2.59 -18.00
N LYS A 8 1.02 -2.55 -19.32
CA LYS A 8 0.82 -1.34 -20.11
C LYS A 8 -0.61 -0.83 -19.96
N ASP A 9 -0.75 0.48 -19.80
CA ASP A 9 -2.00 1.22 -19.58
C ASP A 9 -2.78 0.84 -18.30
N LYS A 10 -2.22 0.01 -17.42
CA LYS A 10 -2.84 -0.31 -16.12
C LYS A 10 -2.75 0.86 -15.16
N VAL A 11 -3.85 1.19 -14.52
CA VAL A 11 -3.90 2.23 -13.48
C VAL A 11 -3.52 1.59 -12.15
N ILE A 12 -2.35 1.97 -11.64
CA ILE A 12 -1.74 1.42 -10.43
C ILE A 12 -1.68 2.50 -9.35
N VAL A 13 -2.42 2.31 -8.27
CA VAL A 13 -2.43 3.19 -7.09
C VAL A 13 -1.41 2.68 -6.07
N ILE A 14 -0.53 3.57 -5.60
CA ILE A 14 0.55 3.25 -4.65
C ILE A 14 0.43 4.15 -3.43
N THR A 15 0.07 3.60 -2.27
CA THR A 15 0.12 4.34 -1.00
C THR A 15 1.54 4.36 -0.45
N GLY A 16 1.94 5.48 0.18
CA GLY A 16 3.33 5.65 0.63
C GLY A 16 4.33 5.69 -0.54
N GLY A 17 3.88 6.20 -1.68
CA GLY A 17 4.63 6.16 -2.93
C GLY A 17 5.89 7.01 -2.96
N CYS A 18 6.04 7.99 -2.06
CA CYS A 18 7.26 8.79 -1.91
C CYS A 18 8.33 8.11 -1.05
N GLY A 19 8.00 7.01 -0.36
CA GLY A 19 8.95 6.20 0.39
C GLY A 19 9.96 5.49 -0.51
N ILE A 20 11.06 4.97 0.08
CA ILE A 20 12.15 4.32 -0.68
C ILE A 20 11.64 3.22 -1.60
N LEU A 21 10.83 2.28 -1.08
CA LEU A 21 10.28 1.19 -1.90
C LEU A 21 9.23 1.71 -2.88
N GLY A 22 8.30 2.57 -2.41
CA GLY A 22 7.24 3.12 -3.24
C GLY A 22 7.77 3.86 -4.46
N LYS A 23 8.74 4.76 -4.29
CA LYS A 23 9.37 5.52 -5.36
C LYS A 23 10.04 4.62 -6.40
N ASN A 24 10.83 3.64 -5.96
CA ASN A 24 11.52 2.74 -6.88
C ASN A 24 10.55 1.87 -7.67
N ILE A 25 9.50 1.35 -7.01
CA ILE A 25 8.45 0.56 -7.66
C ILE A 25 7.68 1.43 -8.66
N ALA A 26 7.27 2.64 -8.27
CA ALA A 26 6.57 3.57 -9.14
C ALA A 26 7.35 3.86 -10.43
N ASN A 27 8.65 4.13 -10.30
CA ASN A 27 9.53 4.37 -11.44
C ASN A 27 9.61 3.15 -12.37
N TYR A 28 9.83 1.96 -11.82
CA TYR A 28 9.90 0.73 -12.62
C TYR A 28 8.58 0.45 -13.36
N LEU A 29 7.45 0.57 -12.67
CA LEU A 29 6.14 0.32 -13.28
C LEU A 29 5.79 1.35 -14.36
N ALA A 30 6.17 2.63 -14.18
CA ALA A 30 6.02 3.65 -15.21
C ALA A 30 6.85 3.34 -16.45
N GLU A 31 8.08 2.82 -16.30
CA GLU A 31 8.92 2.37 -17.41
C GLU A 31 8.31 1.19 -18.18
N GLN A 32 7.47 0.39 -17.53
CA GLN A 32 6.69 -0.68 -18.18
C GLN A 32 5.36 -0.19 -18.79
N GLY A 33 5.12 1.13 -18.81
CA GLY A 33 3.96 1.76 -19.44
C GLY A 33 2.69 1.77 -18.58
N ALA A 34 2.79 1.48 -17.28
CA ALA A 34 1.66 1.63 -16.37
C ALA A 34 1.38 3.11 -16.05
N LYS A 35 0.12 3.46 -15.82
CA LYS A 35 -0.31 4.77 -15.31
C LYS A 35 -0.22 4.75 -13.78
N ILE A 36 0.49 5.69 -13.19
CA ILE A 36 0.83 5.65 -11.77
C ILE A 36 0.07 6.70 -10.97
N VAL A 37 -0.57 6.28 -9.90
CA VAL A 37 -1.15 7.20 -8.90
C VAL A 37 -0.36 7.07 -7.61
N ILE A 38 0.23 8.18 -7.18
CA ILE A 38 0.99 8.28 -5.94
C ILE A 38 0.11 8.88 -4.86
N LEU A 39 -0.08 8.16 -3.77
CA LEU A 39 -0.75 8.63 -2.58
C LEU A 39 0.26 8.74 -1.44
N ASP A 40 0.56 9.97 -0.99
CA ASP A 40 1.53 10.21 0.09
C ASP A 40 1.20 11.51 0.83
N ARG A 41 1.71 11.65 2.05
CA ARG A 41 1.52 12.85 2.87
C ARG A 41 2.47 13.98 2.52
N VAL A 42 3.62 13.67 1.91
CA VAL A 42 4.71 14.60 1.65
C VAL A 42 4.50 15.26 0.28
N GLU A 43 3.85 16.43 0.28
CA GLU A 43 3.42 17.09 -0.96
C GLU A 43 4.59 17.44 -1.88
N GLU A 44 5.67 18.03 -1.37
CA GLU A 44 6.84 18.41 -2.16
C GLU A 44 7.45 17.20 -2.88
N ALA A 45 7.78 16.15 -2.15
CA ALA A 45 8.32 14.91 -2.72
C ALA A 45 7.34 14.23 -3.70
N GLY A 46 6.03 14.33 -3.43
CA GLY A 46 4.99 13.81 -4.31
C GLY A 46 4.92 14.52 -5.64
N ARG A 47 4.97 15.86 -5.65
CA ARG A 47 4.99 16.67 -6.87
C ARG A 47 6.26 16.45 -7.70
N GLU A 48 7.41 16.35 -7.06
CA GLU A 48 8.67 16.01 -7.73
C GLU A 48 8.59 14.63 -8.40
N LEU A 49 8.10 13.62 -7.68
CA LEU A 49 7.95 12.29 -8.22
C LEU A 49 6.92 12.24 -9.36
N GLU A 50 5.79 12.93 -9.24
CA GLU A 50 4.81 13.04 -10.31
C GLU A 50 5.45 13.62 -11.59
N ALA A 51 6.23 14.70 -11.47
CA ALA A 51 6.94 15.31 -12.59
C ALA A 51 7.99 14.37 -13.21
N GLU A 52 8.68 13.59 -12.38
CA GLU A 52 9.63 12.55 -12.83
C GLU A 52 8.91 11.45 -13.62
N LEU A 53 7.82 10.91 -13.07
CA LEU A 53 7.06 9.82 -13.68
C LEU A 53 6.35 10.23 -14.97
N ASN A 54 5.86 11.48 -15.06
CA ASN A 54 5.20 12.01 -16.27
C ASN A 54 6.15 12.15 -17.48
N ARG A 55 7.47 11.97 -17.30
CA ARG A 55 8.43 11.82 -18.42
C ARG A 55 8.45 10.40 -19.00
N LYS A 56 7.88 9.42 -18.29
CA LYS A 56 7.91 7.98 -18.63
C LYS A 56 6.54 7.47 -19.00
N SER A 57 5.51 7.84 -18.23
CA SER A 57 4.12 7.44 -18.40
C SER A 57 3.20 8.48 -17.76
N GLU A 58 1.87 8.32 -17.86
CA GLU A 58 0.94 9.18 -17.15
C GLU A 58 1.02 8.95 -15.63
N ALA A 59 1.16 10.02 -14.85
CA ALA A 59 1.17 9.96 -13.40
C ALA A 59 0.28 11.04 -12.78
N LEU A 60 -0.21 10.75 -11.56
CA LEU A 60 -1.01 11.65 -10.73
C LEU A 60 -0.55 11.52 -9.29
N PHE A 61 -0.27 12.63 -8.63
CA PHE A 61 -0.01 12.67 -7.19
C PHE A 61 -1.18 13.31 -6.46
N LEU A 62 -1.59 12.69 -5.34
CA LEU A 62 -2.62 13.21 -4.45
C LEU A 62 -2.12 13.17 -3.00
N VAL A 63 -2.22 14.30 -2.31
CA VAL A 63 -1.89 14.38 -0.88
C VAL A 63 -2.84 13.48 -0.10
N THR A 64 -2.28 12.53 0.67
CA THR A 64 -3.09 11.47 1.28
C THR A 64 -2.57 11.09 2.65
N ASP A 65 -3.42 11.21 3.66
CA ASP A 65 -3.27 10.41 4.88
C ASP A 65 -4.10 9.13 4.71
N VAL A 66 -3.42 7.99 4.70
CA VAL A 66 -4.06 6.67 4.53
C VAL A 66 -4.98 6.28 5.70
N LEU A 67 -4.93 7.00 6.80
CA LEU A 67 -5.82 6.83 7.95
C LEU A 67 -7.08 7.72 7.86
N ASN A 68 -7.17 8.59 6.86
CA ASN A 68 -8.33 9.44 6.64
C ASN A 68 -9.19 8.89 5.50
N LYS A 69 -10.33 8.29 5.84
CA LYS A 69 -11.23 7.66 4.88
C LYS A 69 -11.85 8.67 3.91
N GLU A 70 -12.19 9.85 4.38
CA GLU A 70 -12.81 10.92 3.58
C GLU A 70 -11.83 11.36 2.47
N VAL A 71 -10.56 11.60 2.80
CA VAL A 71 -9.51 11.91 1.82
C VAL A 71 -9.32 10.78 0.81
N LEU A 72 -9.34 9.53 1.25
CA LEU A 72 -9.26 8.37 0.34
C LEU A 72 -10.45 8.30 -0.64
N GLU A 73 -11.66 8.60 -0.18
CA GLU A 73 -12.86 8.65 -1.03
C GLU A 73 -12.80 9.81 -2.05
N GLU A 74 -12.31 10.99 -1.65
CA GLU A 74 -12.09 12.12 -2.55
C GLU A 74 -11.03 11.78 -3.60
N ASN A 75 -9.92 11.19 -3.18
CA ASN A 75 -8.86 10.73 -4.07
C ASN A 75 -9.35 9.67 -5.06
N LYS A 76 -10.22 8.73 -4.61
CA LYS A 76 -10.87 7.77 -5.52
C LYS A 76 -11.64 8.46 -6.63
N LYS A 77 -12.40 9.52 -6.30
CA LYS A 77 -13.15 10.30 -7.31
C LYS A 77 -12.19 10.93 -8.32
N ALA A 78 -11.15 11.62 -7.84
CA ALA A 78 -10.15 12.27 -8.70
C ALA A 78 -9.44 11.25 -9.63
N ILE A 79 -9.12 10.05 -9.11
CA ILE A 79 -8.51 8.97 -9.92
C ILE A 79 -9.47 8.49 -11.00
N LEU A 80 -10.74 8.29 -10.66
CA LEU A 80 -11.75 7.85 -11.63
C LEU A 80 -12.06 8.91 -12.69
N GLU A 81 -12.09 10.18 -12.32
CA GLU A 81 -12.22 11.30 -13.26
C GLU A 81 -11.04 11.36 -14.25
N ARG A 82 -9.82 11.10 -13.77
CA ARG A 82 -8.60 11.19 -14.60
C ARG A 82 -8.38 9.96 -15.47
N PHE A 83 -8.61 8.75 -14.93
CA PHE A 83 -8.21 7.48 -15.57
C PHE A 83 -9.38 6.51 -15.85
N GLY A 84 -10.55 6.76 -15.29
CA GLY A 84 -11.75 5.94 -15.50
C GLY A 84 -11.78 4.61 -14.74
N THR A 85 -10.66 4.17 -14.17
CA THR A 85 -10.55 2.85 -13.50
C THR A 85 -9.44 2.83 -12.45
N ILE A 86 -9.40 1.74 -11.68
CA ILE A 86 -8.28 1.34 -10.83
C ILE A 86 -8.08 -0.17 -11.06
N ASP A 87 -6.93 -0.54 -11.60
CA ASP A 87 -6.59 -1.95 -11.89
C ASP A 87 -5.81 -2.61 -10.76
N VAL A 88 -4.93 -1.85 -10.10
CA VAL A 88 -4.02 -2.38 -9.07
C VAL A 88 -3.92 -1.40 -7.90
N LEU A 89 -3.89 -1.95 -6.67
CA LEU A 89 -3.57 -1.22 -5.46
C LEU A 89 -2.32 -1.82 -4.81
N LEU A 90 -1.30 -1.00 -4.59
CA LEU A 90 -0.11 -1.35 -3.80
C LEU A 90 -0.18 -0.61 -2.46
N ASN A 91 -0.43 -1.33 -1.38
CA ASN A 91 -0.48 -0.79 -0.03
C ASN A 91 0.93 -0.75 0.56
N ALA A 92 1.74 0.26 0.16
CA ALA A 92 3.12 0.41 0.59
C ALA A 92 3.31 1.45 1.71
N ALA A 93 2.25 2.16 2.10
CA ALA A 93 2.30 3.04 3.27
C ALA A 93 2.52 2.23 4.55
N GLY A 94 3.48 2.65 5.34
CA GLY A 94 3.82 1.97 6.59
C GLY A 94 5.27 2.21 6.99
N GLY A 95 5.66 1.59 8.07
CA GLY A 95 7.00 1.70 8.64
C GLY A 95 6.98 1.63 10.15
N ASN A 96 8.16 1.65 10.75
CA ASN A 96 8.29 1.74 12.20
C ASN A 96 8.40 3.22 12.62
N MET A 97 8.21 3.47 13.91
CA MET A 97 8.35 4.80 14.53
C MET A 97 9.40 4.75 15.64
N PRO A 98 10.19 5.82 15.84
CA PRO A 98 11.22 5.84 16.89
C PRO A 98 10.66 5.52 18.28
N GLY A 99 9.51 6.08 18.67
CA GLY A 99 8.85 5.84 19.95
C GLY A 99 8.30 4.40 20.14
N ALA A 100 8.12 3.64 19.07
CA ALA A 100 7.69 2.24 19.10
C ALA A 100 8.88 1.25 19.06
N THR A 101 10.11 1.76 19.09
CA THR A 101 11.33 0.95 19.13
C THR A 101 11.88 0.93 20.54
N ILE A 102 11.94 -0.26 21.14
CA ILE A 102 12.54 -0.45 22.46
C ILE A 102 14.04 -0.15 22.37
N ALA A 103 14.54 0.79 23.19
CA ALA A 103 15.95 1.17 23.18
C ALA A 103 16.86 -0.01 23.59
N PRO A 104 18.16 -0.03 23.20
CA PRO A 104 19.03 -1.17 23.47
C PRO A 104 19.24 -1.49 24.96
N ASP A 105 19.14 -0.47 25.82
CA ASP A 105 19.26 -0.52 27.27
C ASP A 105 17.94 -0.79 28.00
N LYS A 106 16.86 -1.01 27.24
CA LYS A 106 15.49 -1.25 27.75
C LYS A 106 14.97 -2.64 27.38
N THR A 107 13.87 -3.03 27.99
CA THR A 107 13.21 -4.32 27.81
C THR A 107 11.77 -4.13 27.31
N VAL A 108 11.06 -5.23 27.08
CA VAL A 108 9.63 -5.19 26.73
C VAL A 108 8.75 -4.54 27.82
N LEU A 109 9.23 -4.50 29.07
CA LEU A 109 8.51 -3.86 30.18
C LEU A 109 8.49 -2.33 30.05
N ASP A 110 9.37 -1.75 29.21
CA ASP A 110 9.47 -0.32 28.95
C ASP A 110 8.71 0.06 27.66
N LEU A 111 7.87 -0.84 27.13
CA LEU A 111 7.14 -0.62 25.89
C LEU A 111 6.14 0.54 26.03
N ASP A 112 6.26 1.54 25.16
CA ASP A 112 5.25 2.59 25.00
C ASP A 112 4.05 2.03 24.21
N VAL A 113 2.95 1.80 24.92
CA VAL A 113 1.72 1.21 24.34
C VAL A 113 1.05 2.19 23.36
N ASP A 114 1.15 3.49 23.55
CA ASP A 114 0.55 4.46 22.64
C ASP A 114 1.36 4.58 21.34
N ALA A 115 2.68 4.52 21.42
CA ALA A 115 3.52 4.41 20.24
C ALA A 115 3.28 3.08 19.50
N PHE A 116 3.09 1.98 20.23
CA PHE A 116 2.68 0.68 19.66
C PHE A 116 1.37 0.81 18.87
N ARG A 117 0.32 1.43 19.46
CA ARG A 117 -0.97 1.65 18.78
C ARG A 117 -0.79 2.44 17.50
N LYS A 118 -0.04 3.54 17.52
CA LYS A 118 0.21 4.37 16.33
C LYS A 118 0.91 3.59 15.21
N VAL A 119 1.84 2.70 15.53
CA VAL A 119 2.49 1.82 14.54
C VAL A 119 1.51 0.81 13.97
N VAL A 120 0.64 0.22 14.80
CA VAL A 120 -0.41 -0.68 14.34
C VAL A 120 -1.40 0.07 13.45
N ASP A 121 -1.84 1.25 13.84
CA ASP A 121 -2.75 2.08 13.05
C ASP A 121 -2.15 2.36 11.68
N LEU A 122 -0.93 2.89 11.62
CA LEU A 122 -0.29 3.21 10.35
C LEU A 122 -0.12 1.98 9.45
N ASN A 123 0.36 0.86 9.98
CA ASN A 123 0.66 -0.31 9.14
C ASN A 123 -0.58 -1.12 8.81
N LEU A 124 -1.42 -1.45 9.80
CA LEU A 124 -2.60 -2.29 9.58
C LEU A 124 -3.75 -1.48 8.97
N PHE A 125 -4.20 -0.41 9.65
CA PHE A 125 -5.33 0.37 9.14
C PHE A 125 -4.95 1.21 7.92
N GLY A 126 -3.68 1.63 7.79
CA GLY A 126 -3.14 2.21 6.56
C GLY A 126 -3.09 1.24 5.36
N THR A 127 -3.32 -0.07 5.59
CA THR A 127 -3.55 -1.08 4.55
C THR A 127 -5.05 -1.35 4.37
N VAL A 128 -5.79 -1.49 5.48
CA VAL A 128 -7.22 -1.84 5.47
C VAL A 128 -8.07 -0.74 4.83
N LEU A 129 -7.90 0.52 5.25
CA LEU A 129 -8.73 1.61 4.77
C LEU A 129 -8.61 1.86 3.27
N PRO A 130 -7.39 2.00 2.68
CA PRO A 130 -7.26 2.12 1.22
C PRO A 130 -7.83 0.90 0.49
N THR A 131 -7.62 -0.31 1.03
CA THR A 131 -8.21 -1.52 0.43
C THR A 131 -9.72 -1.41 0.36
N MET A 132 -10.38 -1.05 1.47
CA MET A 132 -11.85 -0.94 1.51
C MET A 132 -12.39 0.16 0.61
N VAL A 133 -11.65 1.26 0.43
CA VAL A 133 -12.07 2.38 -0.44
C VAL A 133 -11.91 2.06 -1.92
N PHE A 134 -10.81 1.43 -2.32
CA PHE A 134 -10.50 1.23 -3.74
C PHE A 134 -10.99 -0.11 -4.31
N VAL A 135 -11.23 -1.11 -3.45
CA VAL A 135 -11.64 -2.45 -3.90
C VAL A 135 -13.02 -2.46 -4.56
N ASP A 136 -13.90 -1.53 -4.24
CA ASP A 136 -15.24 -1.44 -4.83
C ASP A 136 -15.20 -1.20 -6.34
N VAL A 137 -14.21 -0.44 -6.82
CA VAL A 137 -13.97 -0.20 -8.26
C VAL A 137 -13.57 -1.50 -8.94
N MET A 138 -12.62 -2.23 -8.35
CA MET A 138 -12.16 -3.53 -8.86
C MET A 138 -13.29 -4.58 -8.82
N ALA A 139 -14.09 -4.58 -7.74
CA ALA A 139 -15.22 -5.50 -7.59
C ALA A 139 -16.30 -5.28 -8.65
N LYS A 140 -16.62 -4.03 -8.97
CA LYS A 140 -17.54 -3.66 -10.07
C LYS A 140 -17.00 -4.11 -11.42
N ASN A 141 -15.71 -3.96 -11.65
CA ASN A 141 -15.02 -4.39 -12.87
C ASN A 141 -14.79 -5.92 -12.91
N LYS A 142 -15.06 -6.63 -11.80
CA LYS A 142 -14.81 -8.07 -11.61
C LYS A 142 -13.35 -8.48 -11.87
N LYS A 143 -12.43 -7.54 -11.77
CA LYS A 143 -11.00 -7.74 -12.06
C LYS A 143 -10.15 -6.72 -11.33
N GLY A 144 -9.01 -7.16 -10.79
CA GLY A 144 -8.06 -6.30 -10.12
C GLY A 144 -7.02 -7.08 -9.34
N ALA A 145 -6.00 -6.36 -8.88
CA ALA A 145 -4.98 -6.95 -8.03
C ALA A 145 -4.62 -6.01 -6.87
N ILE A 146 -4.50 -6.57 -5.69
CA ILE A 146 -4.03 -5.87 -4.50
C ILE A 146 -2.75 -6.54 -4.03
N VAL A 147 -1.72 -5.73 -3.75
CA VAL A 147 -0.46 -6.19 -3.18
C VAL A 147 -0.21 -5.45 -1.88
N ASN A 148 -0.17 -6.20 -0.80
CA ASN A 148 0.12 -5.68 0.53
C ASN A 148 1.61 -5.85 0.86
N PHE A 149 2.18 -4.88 1.59
CA PHE A 149 3.56 -4.94 2.07
C PHE A 149 3.57 -5.52 3.49
N CYS A 150 3.80 -6.82 3.57
CA CYS A 150 4.09 -7.51 4.82
C CYS A 150 5.56 -7.26 5.24
N SER A 151 6.17 -8.16 5.95
CA SER A 151 7.59 -8.09 6.34
C SER A 151 8.03 -9.47 6.85
N GLU A 152 9.31 -9.74 6.78
CA GLU A 152 9.89 -10.93 7.42
C GLU A 152 9.66 -10.92 8.95
N SER A 153 9.54 -9.74 9.57
CA SER A 153 9.17 -9.58 10.98
C SER A 153 7.78 -10.15 11.34
N ALA A 154 6.94 -10.44 10.35
CA ALA A 154 5.68 -11.17 10.55
C ALA A 154 5.86 -12.68 10.71
N LEU A 155 6.96 -13.23 10.22
CA LEU A 155 7.27 -14.66 10.20
C LEU A 155 8.30 -15.03 11.27
N ARG A 156 9.20 -14.10 11.59
CA ARG A 156 10.25 -14.24 12.59
C ARG A 156 10.26 -13.02 13.51
N PRO A 157 10.48 -13.20 14.82
CA PRO A 157 10.54 -12.05 15.71
C PRO A 157 11.77 -11.19 15.39
N LEU A 158 11.50 -9.94 15.02
CA LEU A 158 12.54 -8.92 14.93
C LEU A 158 12.61 -8.21 16.29
N THR A 159 13.78 -8.21 16.90
CA THR A 159 13.97 -7.62 18.23
C THR A 159 13.63 -6.13 18.25
N ARG A 160 13.10 -5.64 19.36
CA ARG A 160 12.85 -4.23 19.67
C ARG A 160 11.69 -3.56 18.92
N VAL A 161 11.08 -4.17 17.92
CA VAL A 161 10.03 -3.58 17.05
C VAL A 161 8.73 -4.38 17.09
N VAL A 162 8.28 -4.74 18.28
CA VAL A 162 7.15 -5.65 18.50
C VAL A 162 5.84 -5.15 17.87
N GLY A 163 5.55 -3.85 17.93
CA GLY A 163 4.35 -3.27 17.33
C GLY A 163 4.32 -3.40 15.81
N TYR A 164 5.46 -3.13 15.17
CA TYR A 164 5.61 -3.29 13.73
C TYR A 164 5.42 -4.76 13.29
N GLY A 165 6.13 -5.70 13.94
CA GLY A 165 6.01 -7.13 13.64
C GLY A 165 4.59 -7.65 13.81
N SER A 166 3.91 -7.25 14.89
CA SER A 166 2.51 -7.60 15.15
C SER A 166 1.57 -7.09 14.05
N ALA A 167 1.72 -5.83 13.64
CA ALA A 167 0.92 -5.25 12.56
C ALA A 167 1.17 -5.98 11.23
N LYS A 168 2.43 -6.28 10.90
CA LYS A 168 2.78 -7.00 9.67
C LYS A 168 2.27 -8.44 9.66
N ALA A 169 2.23 -9.13 10.81
CA ALA A 169 1.59 -10.44 10.93
C ALA A 169 0.06 -10.34 10.68
N ALA A 170 -0.58 -9.32 11.21
CA ALA A 170 -2.00 -9.05 10.96
C ALA A 170 -2.28 -8.80 9.47
N ILE A 171 -1.43 -8.04 8.77
CA ILE A 171 -1.54 -7.83 7.31
C ILE A 171 -1.47 -9.16 6.56
N GLY A 172 -0.58 -10.07 6.96
CA GLY A 172 -0.48 -11.40 6.36
C GLY A 172 -1.79 -12.19 6.46
N ASN A 173 -2.45 -12.17 7.62
CA ASN A 173 -3.76 -12.81 7.79
C ASN A 173 -4.87 -12.09 7.02
N TYR A 174 -4.92 -10.76 7.09
CA TYR A 174 -5.87 -9.94 6.34
C TYR A 174 -5.79 -10.20 4.83
N THR A 175 -4.57 -10.33 4.29
CA THR A 175 -4.35 -10.67 2.87
C THR A 175 -5.01 -11.98 2.47
N ARG A 176 -4.85 -13.05 3.29
CA ARG A 176 -5.45 -14.36 3.01
C ARG A 176 -6.97 -14.31 3.06
N TYR A 177 -7.52 -13.61 4.05
CA TYR A 177 -8.98 -13.42 4.15
C TYR A 177 -9.50 -12.70 2.91
N MET A 178 -8.92 -11.55 2.56
CA MET A 178 -9.36 -10.75 1.42
C MET A 178 -9.21 -11.50 0.09
N ALA A 179 -8.15 -12.30 -0.08
CA ALA A 179 -7.98 -13.12 -1.29
C ALA A 179 -9.13 -14.13 -1.45
N THR A 180 -9.52 -14.80 -0.36
CA THR A 180 -10.64 -15.75 -0.37
C THR A 180 -11.97 -15.05 -0.58
N GLU A 181 -12.24 -13.99 0.18
CA GLU A 181 -13.50 -13.26 0.15
C GLU A 181 -13.77 -12.67 -1.24
N LEU A 182 -12.79 -11.96 -1.81
CA LEU A 182 -12.98 -11.31 -3.11
C LEU A 182 -13.11 -12.33 -4.24
N ALA A 183 -12.32 -13.41 -4.23
CA ALA A 183 -12.40 -14.44 -5.25
C ALA A 183 -13.73 -15.20 -5.22
N THR A 184 -14.27 -15.47 -4.03
CA THR A 184 -15.51 -16.27 -3.90
C THR A 184 -16.78 -15.44 -4.04
N LYS A 185 -16.78 -14.19 -3.56
CA LYS A 185 -17.99 -13.35 -3.54
C LYS A 185 -18.14 -12.45 -4.76
N PHE A 186 -17.05 -12.11 -5.44
CA PHE A 186 -17.08 -11.15 -6.56
C PHE A 186 -16.53 -11.75 -7.85
N SER A 187 -15.27 -12.18 -7.88
CA SER A 187 -14.65 -12.74 -9.09
C SER A 187 -13.30 -13.42 -8.80
N PRO A 188 -12.98 -14.57 -9.41
CA PRO A 188 -11.67 -15.20 -9.30
C PRO A 188 -10.55 -14.36 -9.96
N GLU A 189 -10.88 -13.33 -10.74
CA GLU A 189 -9.90 -12.38 -11.30
C GLU A 189 -9.54 -11.23 -10.32
N LEU A 190 -10.14 -11.22 -9.11
CA LEU A 190 -9.73 -10.34 -8.01
C LEU A 190 -8.70 -11.06 -7.15
N ARG A 191 -7.48 -10.60 -7.19
CA ARG A 191 -6.36 -11.25 -6.53
C ARG A 191 -5.78 -10.37 -5.44
N VAL A 192 -5.51 -10.94 -4.29
CA VAL A 192 -4.83 -10.24 -3.18
C VAL A 192 -3.62 -11.05 -2.77
N ASN A 193 -2.46 -10.42 -2.79
CA ASN A 193 -1.19 -11.03 -2.41
C ASN A 193 -0.43 -10.12 -1.44
N ALA A 194 0.56 -10.67 -0.76
CA ALA A 194 1.50 -9.90 0.02
C ALA A 194 2.93 -10.22 -0.42
N ILE A 195 3.76 -9.20 -0.47
CA ILE A 195 5.21 -9.39 -0.52
C ILE A 195 5.76 -9.31 0.90
N VAL A 196 6.85 -10.03 1.14
CA VAL A 196 7.47 -10.16 2.46
C VAL A 196 8.94 -9.73 2.33
N PRO A 197 9.20 -8.41 2.28
CA PRO A 197 10.58 -7.93 2.21
C PRO A 197 11.36 -8.34 3.46
N GLY A 198 12.64 -8.74 3.25
CA GLY A 198 13.64 -8.94 4.28
C GLY A 198 14.65 -7.80 4.31
N PHE A 199 15.82 -8.08 4.89
CA PHE A 199 16.95 -7.16 4.96
C PHE A 199 18.02 -7.59 3.95
#